data_e0a1af1baf7a9eb0630a9ac0c8c98aa1
#
_entry.id   e0a1af1baf7a9eb0630a9ac0c8c98aa1
#
_cell.length_a   1.000
_cell.length_b   1.000
_cell.length_c   1.000
_cell.angle_alpha   90.00
_cell.angle_beta   90.00
_cell.angle_gamma   90.00
#
_symmetry.space_group_name_H-M   'P 1'
#
loop_
_entity.id
_entity.type
_entity.pdbx_description
1 polymer ?
#
loop_
_entity_poly.entity_id
_entity_poly.type
_entity_poly.pdbx_seq_one_letter_code
_entity_poly.pdbx_strand_id
1 'polypeptide(L)'
;NVLQLVEILFKKSELSPIGLGARDSLRLEAGLCLYGNDLNSDITPIEANLNWVIHKRRRDQGSSNIKFLGNIKILNQLEKGPFYLRIGLLPVEKAPMRNGSIIYLDKEGETEIGIVTSGGYSPTLNKPISMGRIKSEYLEGLEKVYVKIRDKLLPATITKLPFIKTKYKI
;
A
#
# COMPACT_ATOMS: atom_id res chain seq x y z
N ASN A 1 -27.49 -6.28 20.08
CA ASN A 1 -27.05 -4.97 20.59
C ASN A 1 -25.54 -4.98 20.73
N VAL A 2 -24.84 -3.98 20.13
CA VAL A 2 -23.38 -3.92 20.07
C VAL A 2 -22.77 -3.76 21.48
N LEU A 3 -23.39 -3.01 22.35
CA LEU A 3 -22.89 -2.80 23.72
C LEU A 3 -22.84 -4.12 24.50
N GLN A 4 -23.90 -4.92 24.44
CA GLN A 4 -23.92 -6.25 25.08
C GLN A 4 -22.84 -7.19 24.55
N LEU A 5 -22.58 -7.15 23.22
CA LEU A 5 -21.48 -7.92 22.62
C LEU A 5 -20.13 -7.47 23.18
N VAL A 6 -19.88 -6.17 23.24
CA VAL A 6 -18.64 -5.60 23.78
C VAL A 6 -18.45 -5.98 25.24
N GLU A 7 -19.51 -5.90 26.06
CA GLU A 7 -19.45 -6.32 27.47
C GLU A 7 -19.13 -7.82 27.62
N ILE A 8 -19.71 -8.69 26.77
CA ILE A 8 -19.41 -10.11 26.79
C ILE A 8 -17.94 -10.37 26.40
N LEU A 9 -17.44 -9.66 25.38
CA LEU A 9 -16.05 -9.81 24.92
C LEU A 9 -15.07 -9.35 26.00
N PHE A 10 -15.32 -8.22 26.67
CA PHE A 10 -14.41 -7.69 27.69
C PHE A 10 -14.43 -8.46 29.02
N LYS A 11 -15.39 -9.37 29.22
CA LYS A 11 -15.32 -10.35 30.30
C LYS A 11 -14.26 -11.43 30.09
N LYS A 12 -13.72 -11.55 28.87
CA LYS A 12 -12.63 -12.48 28.53
C LYS A 12 -11.29 -11.85 28.84
N SER A 13 -10.53 -12.42 29.78
CA SER A 13 -9.22 -11.91 30.21
C SER A 13 -8.17 -11.87 29.10
N GLU A 14 -8.33 -12.69 28.07
CA GLU A 14 -7.42 -12.78 26.92
C GLU A 14 -7.65 -11.67 25.89
N LEU A 15 -8.74 -10.90 26.01
CA LEU A 15 -9.08 -9.84 25.06
C LEU A 15 -8.72 -8.47 25.62
N SER A 16 -8.01 -7.70 24.84
CA SER A 16 -7.69 -6.29 25.15
C SER A 16 -8.19 -5.39 24.04
N PRO A 17 -8.82 -4.25 24.37
CA PRO A 17 -9.23 -3.28 23.37
C PRO A 17 -8.01 -2.62 22.74
N ILE A 18 -8.04 -2.41 21.43
CA ILE A 18 -7.02 -1.66 20.68
C ILE A 18 -7.67 -0.49 19.93
N GLY A 19 -6.96 0.63 19.88
CA GLY A 19 -7.42 1.81 19.15
C GLY A 19 -7.15 1.75 17.65
N LEU A 20 -7.80 2.65 16.91
CA LEU A 20 -7.60 2.76 15.43
C LEU A 20 -6.16 3.06 15.06
N GLY A 21 -5.41 3.79 15.87
CA GLY A 21 -3.98 4.06 15.64
C GLY A 21 -3.13 2.77 15.63
N ALA A 22 -3.40 1.85 16.57
CA ALA A 22 -2.73 0.55 16.60
C ALA A 22 -3.07 -0.28 15.35
N ARG A 23 -4.37 -0.32 14.98
CA ARG A 23 -4.80 -0.98 13.74
C ARG A 23 -4.10 -0.41 12.52
N ASP A 24 -3.99 0.92 12.42
CA ASP A 24 -3.35 1.58 11.27
C ASP A 24 -1.85 1.31 11.22
N SER A 25 -1.15 1.36 12.34
CA SER A 25 0.28 1.02 12.41
C SER A 25 0.52 -0.44 12.00
N LEU A 26 -0.24 -1.38 12.54
CA LEU A 26 -0.09 -2.81 12.27
C LEU A 26 -0.37 -3.16 10.81
N ARG A 27 -1.46 -2.62 10.22
CA ARG A 27 -1.77 -2.89 8.81
C ARG A 27 -0.71 -2.29 7.89
N LEU A 28 -0.19 -1.08 8.20
CA LEU A 28 0.84 -0.41 7.42
C LEU A 28 2.16 -1.19 7.46
N GLU A 29 2.59 -1.66 8.63
CA GLU A 29 3.75 -2.54 8.78
C GLU A 29 3.62 -3.82 7.96
N ALA A 30 2.42 -4.40 7.92
CA ALA A 30 2.10 -5.58 7.12
C ALA A 30 1.91 -5.28 5.63
N GLY A 31 2.04 -4.02 5.20
CA GLY A 31 1.84 -3.61 3.81
C GLY A 31 0.40 -3.79 3.31
N LEU A 32 -0.58 -3.84 4.23
CA LEU A 32 -1.99 -4.02 3.87
C LEU A 32 -2.63 -2.69 3.50
N CYS A 33 -3.41 -2.72 2.42
CA CYS A 33 -4.11 -1.56 1.91
C CYS A 33 -5.23 -1.08 2.85
N LEU A 34 -5.39 0.24 2.94
CA LEU A 34 -6.55 0.88 3.55
C LEU A 34 -7.49 1.38 2.45
N TYR A 35 -8.76 0.94 2.49
CA TYR A 35 -9.77 1.45 1.56
C TYR A 35 -10.03 2.94 1.80
N GLY A 36 -10.13 3.69 0.73
CA GLY A 36 -10.21 5.15 0.73
C GLY A 36 -8.86 5.85 0.55
N ASN A 37 -7.75 5.18 0.88
CA ASN A 37 -6.40 5.70 0.71
C ASN A 37 -5.62 4.93 -0.37
N ASP A 38 -5.33 3.66 -0.10
CA ASP A 38 -4.53 2.79 -0.99
C ASP A 38 -5.40 2.09 -2.04
N LEU A 39 -6.69 1.95 -1.78
CA LEU A 39 -7.71 1.33 -2.63
C LEU A 39 -8.95 2.20 -2.70
N ASN A 40 -9.58 2.22 -3.86
CA ASN A 40 -10.92 2.78 -4.11
C ASN A 40 -11.54 2.07 -5.33
N SER A 41 -12.67 2.57 -5.83
CA SER A 41 -13.35 2.02 -7.00
C SER A 41 -12.55 2.11 -8.31
N ASP A 42 -11.56 2.98 -8.39
CA ASP A 42 -10.82 3.29 -9.62
C ASP A 42 -9.50 2.53 -9.71
N ILE A 43 -9.00 2.03 -8.56
CA ILE A 43 -7.71 1.32 -8.44
C ILE A 43 -7.96 -0.18 -8.62
N THR A 44 -7.32 -0.78 -9.61
CA THR A 44 -7.42 -2.23 -9.85
C THR A 44 -6.55 -3.02 -8.86
N PRO A 45 -6.84 -4.32 -8.67
CA PRO A 45 -5.97 -5.22 -7.91
C PRO A 45 -4.53 -5.28 -8.44
N ILE A 46 -4.34 -5.06 -9.76
CA ILE A 46 -3.00 -5.07 -10.37
C ILE A 46 -2.22 -3.83 -9.94
N GLU A 47 -2.83 -2.65 -10.04
CA GLU A 47 -2.24 -1.39 -9.58
C GLU A 47 -1.92 -1.40 -8.08
N ALA A 48 -2.76 -2.07 -7.30
CA ALA A 48 -2.56 -2.24 -5.85
C ALA A 48 -1.55 -3.34 -5.49
N ASN A 49 -0.94 -4.01 -6.47
CA ASN A 49 -0.02 -5.14 -6.27
C ASN A 49 -0.68 -6.28 -5.45
N LEU A 50 -1.94 -6.59 -5.77
CA LEU A 50 -2.77 -7.63 -5.16
C LEU A 50 -3.15 -8.72 -6.16
N ASN A 51 -2.25 -9.05 -7.09
CA ASN A 51 -2.50 -10.02 -8.18
C ASN A 51 -2.96 -11.38 -7.66
N TRP A 52 -2.56 -11.74 -6.44
CA TRP A 52 -2.91 -13.00 -5.79
C TRP A 52 -4.41 -13.17 -5.52
N VAL A 53 -5.20 -12.08 -5.40
CA VAL A 53 -6.66 -12.17 -5.21
C VAL A 53 -7.39 -12.70 -6.45
N ILE A 54 -6.73 -12.63 -7.61
CA ILE A 54 -7.29 -13.14 -8.87
C ILE A 54 -6.83 -14.58 -9.04
N HIS A 55 -7.76 -15.52 -8.98
CA HIS A 55 -7.44 -16.93 -9.12
C HIS A 55 -6.70 -17.22 -10.43
N LYS A 56 -5.70 -18.12 -10.40
CA LYS A 56 -4.84 -18.46 -11.55
C LYS A 56 -5.64 -18.76 -12.83
N ARG A 57 -6.70 -19.56 -12.76
CA ARG A 57 -7.58 -19.89 -13.91
C ARG A 57 -8.21 -18.66 -14.57
N ARG A 58 -8.31 -17.53 -13.87
CA ARG A 58 -8.86 -16.28 -14.41
C ARG A 58 -7.78 -15.36 -14.97
N ARG A 59 -6.51 -15.65 -14.68
CA ARG A 59 -5.36 -14.90 -15.21
C ARG A 59 -4.84 -15.46 -16.51
N ASP A 60 -5.04 -16.77 -16.76
CA ASP A 60 -4.58 -17.44 -17.98
C ASP A 60 -5.56 -17.17 -19.13
N GLN A 61 -5.14 -16.40 -20.11
CA GLN A 61 -5.95 -16.01 -21.26
C GLN A 61 -6.39 -17.20 -22.13
N GLY A 62 -5.67 -18.34 -22.05
CA GLY A 62 -5.91 -19.52 -22.89
C GLY A 62 -6.86 -20.57 -22.33
N SER A 63 -7.20 -20.56 -21.05
CA SER A 63 -7.83 -21.71 -20.40
C SER A 63 -9.26 -21.51 -19.94
N SER A 64 -9.88 -20.36 -20.09
CA SER A 64 -11.28 -20.25 -19.69
C SER A 64 -12.05 -19.10 -20.37
N ASN A 65 -13.21 -19.45 -20.92
CA ASN A 65 -14.30 -18.53 -21.20
C ASN A 65 -14.91 -17.89 -19.93
N ILE A 66 -14.22 -17.92 -18.79
CA ILE A 66 -14.75 -17.39 -17.52
C ILE A 66 -14.56 -15.89 -17.51
N LYS A 67 -15.58 -15.20 -17.99
CA LYS A 67 -15.67 -13.74 -17.87
C LYS A 67 -15.97 -13.35 -16.42
N PHE A 68 -15.34 -12.28 -15.95
CA PHE A 68 -15.65 -11.62 -14.67
C PHE A 68 -15.67 -10.11 -14.87
N LEU A 69 -16.30 -9.38 -13.98
CA LEU A 69 -16.40 -7.92 -14.07
C LEU A 69 -14.99 -7.31 -14.06
N GLY A 70 -14.72 -6.41 -15.02
CA GLY A 70 -13.43 -5.75 -15.17
C GLY A 70 -12.33 -6.61 -15.81
N ASN A 71 -12.63 -7.82 -16.29
CA ASN A 71 -11.64 -8.74 -16.86
C ASN A 71 -10.80 -8.11 -17.97
N ILE A 72 -11.37 -7.31 -18.87
CA ILE A 72 -10.64 -6.68 -19.97
C ILE A 72 -9.52 -5.79 -19.45
N LYS A 73 -9.82 -4.88 -18.49
CA LYS A 73 -8.83 -3.98 -17.90
C LYS A 73 -7.77 -4.77 -17.13
N ILE A 74 -8.19 -5.74 -16.32
CA ILE A 74 -7.30 -6.53 -15.46
C ILE A 74 -6.35 -7.40 -16.28
N LEU A 75 -6.85 -8.11 -17.31
CA LEU A 75 -6.03 -8.96 -18.15
C LEU A 75 -5.03 -8.12 -18.99
N ASN A 76 -5.46 -6.97 -19.52
CA ASN A 76 -4.56 -6.06 -20.21
C ASN A 76 -3.44 -5.55 -19.28
N GLN A 77 -3.76 -5.21 -18.02
CA GLN A 77 -2.76 -4.79 -17.04
C GLN A 77 -1.82 -5.93 -16.61
N LEU A 78 -2.29 -7.17 -16.58
CA LEU A 78 -1.42 -8.33 -16.35
C LEU A 78 -0.43 -8.58 -17.49
N GLU A 79 -0.84 -8.31 -18.72
CA GLU A 79 -0.03 -8.50 -19.92
C GLU A 79 0.96 -7.34 -20.14
N LYS A 80 0.48 -6.10 -20.07
CA LYS A 80 1.24 -4.89 -20.43
C LYS A 80 1.79 -4.10 -19.25
N GLY A 81 1.42 -4.48 -18.05
CA GLY A 81 1.66 -3.69 -16.84
C GLY A 81 0.57 -2.64 -16.59
N PRO A 82 0.38 -2.22 -15.33
CA PRO A 82 -0.51 -1.13 -14.97
C PRO A 82 0.19 0.23 -15.17
N PHE A 83 -0.58 1.30 -15.30
CA PHE A 83 -0.03 2.66 -15.39
C PHE A 83 0.59 3.13 -14.07
N TYR A 84 -0.05 2.83 -12.95
CA TYR A 84 0.49 3.03 -11.61
C TYR A 84 0.72 1.70 -10.90
N LEU A 85 1.73 1.65 -10.03
CA LEU A 85 1.98 0.51 -9.16
C LEU A 85 2.22 0.97 -7.73
N ARG A 86 1.63 0.23 -6.78
CA ARG A 86 1.83 0.46 -5.34
C ARG A 86 3.22 0.01 -4.91
N ILE A 87 3.87 0.85 -4.11
CA ILE A 87 5.21 0.65 -3.57
C ILE A 87 5.25 0.91 -2.05
N GLY A 88 6.27 0.39 -1.40
CA GLY A 88 6.69 0.81 -0.06
C GLY A 88 7.76 1.89 -0.13
N LEU A 89 7.74 2.80 0.84
CA LEU A 89 8.68 3.90 0.98
C LEU A 89 9.27 3.93 2.39
N LEU A 90 10.57 4.00 2.48
CA LEU A 90 11.31 4.20 3.72
C LEU A 90 11.88 5.63 3.71
N PRO A 91 11.28 6.57 4.45
CA PRO A 91 11.84 7.90 4.63
C PRO A 91 13.27 7.82 5.18
N VAL A 92 14.17 8.60 4.61
CA VAL A 92 15.56 8.71 5.12
C VAL A 92 15.59 9.50 6.42
N GLU A 93 14.75 10.54 6.50
CA GLU A 93 14.60 11.36 7.70
C GLU A 93 13.44 10.84 8.59
N LYS A 94 13.44 11.30 9.85
CA LYS A 94 12.38 10.93 10.81
C LYS A 94 11.02 11.59 10.55
N ALA A 95 10.89 12.31 9.45
CA ALA A 95 9.65 12.99 9.07
C ALA A 95 8.66 12.01 8.41
N PRO A 96 7.42 11.88 8.92
CA PRO A 96 6.42 11.00 8.32
C PRO A 96 5.91 11.59 7.00
N MET A 97 5.91 10.78 5.96
CA MET A 97 5.30 11.10 4.67
C MET A 97 3.83 10.69 4.72
N ARG A 98 2.92 11.64 4.57
CA ARG A 98 1.49 11.39 4.77
C ARG A 98 0.74 11.28 3.44
N ASN A 99 -0.47 10.72 3.52
CA ASN A 99 -1.38 10.64 2.38
C ASN A 99 -1.52 12.02 1.70
N GLY A 100 -1.48 12.03 0.36
CA GLY A 100 -1.56 13.24 -0.46
C GLY A 100 -0.21 13.90 -0.75
N SER A 101 0.89 13.47 -0.13
CA SER A 101 2.22 14.00 -0.46
C SER A 101 2.66 13.55 -1.85
N ILE A 102 3.11 14.49 -2.69
CA ILE A 102 3.55 14.19 -4.05
C ILE A 102 4.94 13.54 -4.03
N ILE A 103 5.14 12.57 -4.92
CA ILE A 103 6.40 11.86 -5.11
C ILE A 103 7.05 12.34 -6.39
N TYR A 104 8.31 12.75 -6.31
CA TYR A 104 9.14 13.22 -7.41
C TYR A 104 10.30 12.27 -7.69
N LEU A 105 10.68 12.21 -8.96
CA LEU A 105 11.84 11.45 -9.42
C LEU A 105 13.16 12.09 -8.95
N ASP A 106 13.20 13.40 -8.99
CA ASP A 106 14.39 14.23 -8.77
C ASP A 106 14.27 15.10 -7.50
N LYS A 107 15.42 15.59 -7.02
CA LYS A 107 15.51 16.42 -5.82
C LYS A 107 15.09 17.89 -6.06
N GLU A 108 14.99 18.29 -7.31
CA GLU A 108 14.53 19.60 -7.74
C GLU A 108 13.01 19.71 -7.70
N GLY A 109 12.29 18.56 -7.75
CA GLY A 109 10.83 18.52 -7.74
C GLY A 109 10.20 18.88 -9.08
N GLU A 110 10.88 18.59 -10.16
CA GLU A 110 10.44 18.92 -11.52
C GLU A 110 9.57 17.80 -12.11
N THR A 111 9.93 16.53 -11.82
CA THR A 111 9.26 15.36 -12.40
C THR A 111 8.38 14.67 -11.38
N GLU A 112 7.07 14.95 -11.41
CA GLU A 112 6.08 14.26 -10.58
C GLU A 112 5.82 12.87 -11.13
N ILE A 113 6.05 11.83 -10.29
CA ILE A 113 5.88 10.44 -10.67
C ILE A 113 4.78 9.71 -9.89
N GLY A 114 4.26 10.28 -8.82
CA GLY A 114 3.24 9.62 -8.02
C GLY A 114 2.81 10.35 -6.75
N ILE A 115 2.16 9.61 -5.87
CA ILE A 115 1.59 10.14 -4.64
C ILE A 115 1.70 9.13 -3.50
N VAL A 116 1.95 9.62 -2.28
CA VAL A 116 1.86 8.84 -1.05
C VAL A 116 0.38 8.57 -0.74
N THR A 117 0.03 7.33 -0.48
CA THR A 117 -1.35 6.90 -0.18
C THR A 117 -1.56 6.59 1.30
N SER A 118 -0.51 6.14 1.99
CA SER A 118 -0.54 5.88 3.43
C SER A 118 0.82 6.17 4.04
N GLY A 119 0.83 6.67 5.26
CA GLY A 119 2.09 6.90 5.96
C GLY A 119 1.89 7.10 7.46
N GLY A 120 2.81 6.53 8.21
CA GLY A 120 2.79 6.55 9.66
C GLY A 120 4.13 6.18 10.26
N TYR A 121 4.11 6.00 11.57
CA TYR A 121 5.25 5.50 12.32
C TYR A 121 5.12 4.00 12.55
N SER A 122 6.19 3.25 12.32
CA SER A 122 6.29 1.83 12.65
C SER A 122 6.91 1.67 14.04
N PRO A 123 6.13 1.23 15.03
CA PRO A 123 6.67 0.91 16.36
C PRO A 123 7.71 -0.21 16.30
N THR A 124 7.50 -1.21 15.44
CA THR A 124 8.40 -2.36 15.32
C THR A 124 9.75 -1.98 14.71
N LEU A 125 9.75 -1.12 13.68
CA LEU A 125 10.98 -0.67 13.01
C LEU A 125 11.58 0.58 13.66
N ASN A 126 10.85 1.20 14.59
CA ASN A 126 11.20 2.46 15.25
C ASN A 126 11.54 3.59 14.26
N LYS A 127 10.78 3.67 13.17
CA LYS A 127 10.97 4.68 12.11
C LYS A 127 9.68 4.92 11.32
N PRO A 128 9.58 6.05 10.58
CA PRO A 128 8.47 6.28 9.68
C PRO A 128 8.53 5.31 8.50
N ILE A 129 7.34 4.88 8.04
CA ILE A 129 7.12 4.06 6.86
C ILE A 129 5.95 4.63 6.08
N SER A 130 5.93 4.43 4.77
CA SER A 130 4.83 4.92 3.93
C SER A 130 4.58 3.99 2.75
N MET A 131 3.37 3.99 2.25
CA MET A 131 3.03 3.41 0.96
C MET A 131 2.63 4.52 0.00
N GLY A 132 2.88 4.30 -1.26
CA GLY A 132 2.50 5.20 -2.33
C GLY A 132 2.23 4.44 -3.60
N ARG A 133 1.80 5.16 -4.63
CA ARG A 133 1.71 4.66 -6.00
C ARG A 133 2.52 5.56 -6.91
N ILE A 134 3.29 4.96 -7.80
CA ILE A 134 4.07 5.69 -8.80
C ILE A 134 3.80 5.14 -10.20
N LYS A 135 4.05 5.95 -11.22
CA LYS A 135 3.95 5.54 -12.62
C LYS A 135 4.94 4.40 -12.88
N SER A 136 4.44 3.32 -13.44
CA SER A 136 5.22 2.08 -13.62
C SER A 136 6.44 2.26 -14.53
N GLU A 137 6.39 3.20 -15.46
CA GLU A 137 7.48 3.52 -16.38
C GLU A 137 8.79 3.94 -15.69
N TYR A 138 8.69 4.48 -14.46
CA TYR A 138 9.87 4.90 -13.68
C TYR A 138 10.39 3.84 -12.71
N LEU A 139 9.71 2.68 -12.58
CA LEU A 139 10.06 1.69 -11.54
C LEU A 139 11.34 0.92 -11.79
N GLU A 140 11.71 0.73 -13.06
CA GLU A 140 12.88 -0.09 -13.40
C GLU A 140 14.16 0.61 -12.98
N GLY A 141 14.92 -0.04 -12.07
CA GLY A 141 16.16 0.51 -11.52
C GLY A 141 16.00 1.67 -10.55
N LEU A 142 14.79 2.11 -10.24
CA LEU A 142 14.55 3.22 -9.33
C LEU A 142 14.61 2.78 -7.88
N GLU A 143 15.61 3.23 -7.15
CA GLU A 143 15.80 2.91 -5.73
C GLU A 143 15.41 4.05 -4.79
N LYS A 144 15.48 5.30 -5.27
CA LYS A 144 15.29 6.50 -4.47
C LYS A 144 14.36 7.48 -5.14
N VAL A 145 13.50 8.09 -4.34
CA VAL A 145 12.56 9.13 -4.74
C VAL A 145 12.58 10.29 -3.75
N TYR A 146 11.93 11.38 -4.10
CA TYR A 146 11.78 12.55 -3.23
C TYR A 146 10.31 12.82 -2.99
N VAL A 147 9.94 13.08 -1.74
CA VAL A 147 8.56 13.33 -1.34
C VAL A 147 8.42 14.74 -0.80
N LYS A 148 7.45 15.47 -1.33
CA LYS A 148 7.18 16.84 -0.89
C LYS A 148 6.45 16.81 0.45
N ILE A 149 7.11 17.36 1.47
CA ILE A 149 6.55 17.54 2.81
C ILE A 149 6.62 19.02 3.14
N ARG A 150 5.46 19.70 3.14
CA ARG A 150 5.38 21.16 3.21
C ARG A 150 6.19 21.78 2.06
N ASP A 151 7.24 22.57 2.37
CA ASP A 151 8.07 23.24 1.38
C ASP A 151 9.41 22.54 1.11
N LYS A 152 9.58 21.30 1.61
CA LYS A 152 10.83 20.54 1.46
C LYS A 152 10.59 19.25 0.67
N LEU A 153 11.58 18.90 -0.12
CA LEU A 153 11.68 17.59 -0.78
C LEU A 153 12.61 16.70 0.04
N LEU A 154 12.03 15.66 0.63
CA LEU A 154 12.74 14.73 1.49
C LEU A 154 12.95 13.40 0.77
N PRO A 155 14.15 12.82 0.85
CA PRO A 155 14.45 11.56 0.21
C PRO A 155 13.76 10.37 0.90
N ALA A 156 13.34 9.40 0.08
CA ALA A 156 12.87 8.10 0.52
C ALA A 156 13.42 6.98 -0.35
N THR A 157 13.70 5.84 0.24
CA THR A 157 14.10 4.63 -0.47
C THR A 157 12.86 3.80 -0.79
N ILE A 158 12.76 3.32 -2.03
CA ILE A 158 11.73 2.37 -2.44
C ILE A 158 12.03 1.01 -1.80
N THR A 159 11.02 0.35 -1.27
CA THR A 159 11.17 -0.97 -0.65
C THR A 159 10.02 -1.89 -1.03
N LYS A 160 10.30 -3.19 -0.96
CA LYS A 160 9.27 -4.23 -1.13
C LYS A 160 8.35 -4.27 0.09
N LEU A 161 7.08 -4.60 -0.16
CA LEU A 161 6.10 -4.88 0.90
C LEU A 161 6.01 -6.40 1.14
N PRO A 162 5.74 -6.81 2.38
CA PRO A 162 5.51 -6.02 3.60
C PRO A 162 6.78 -5.39 4.18
N PHE A 163 6.65 -4.33 5.00
CA PHE A 163 7.80 -3.74 5.71
C PHE A 163 8.37 -4.66 6.78
N ILE A 164 7.50 -5.46 7.39
CA ILE A 164 7.84 -6.45 8.42
C ILE A 164 7.34 -7.81 7.95
N LYS A 165 8.18 -8.82 8.07
CA LYS A 165 7.79 -10.19 7.75
C LYS A 165 6.61 -10.60 8.64
N THR A 166 5.50 -10.91 8.02
CA THR A 166 4.30 -11.35 8.72
C THR A 166 4.50 -12.75 9.31
N LYS A 167 3.98 -12.94 10.53
CA LYS A 167 4.03 -14.22 11.26
C LYS A 167 2.66 -14.90 11.25
N TYR A 168 1.95 -14.87 10.11
CA TYR A 168 0.69 -15.60 10.01
C TYR A 168 0.94 -17.10 10.13
N LYS A 169 0.12 -17.78 10.94
CA LYS A 169 0.01 -19.23 10.85
C LYS A 169 -0.71 -19.55 9.53
N ILE A 170 -0.05 -20.23 8.65
CA ILE A 170 -0.61 -20.79 7.41
C ILE A 170 -1.14 -22.19 7.74
#